data_aa26b11ee89011638cb3ac2d3af64afc
#
_entry.id   aa26b11ee89011638cb3ac2d3af64afc
#
_cell.length_a   1.000
_cell.length_b   1.000
_cell.length_c   1.000
_cell.angle_alpha   90.00
_cell.angle_beta   90.00
_cell.angle_gamma   90.00
#
_symmetry.space_group_name_H-M   'P 1'
#
loop_
_entity.id
_entity.type
_entity.pdbx_description
1 polymer ?
#
loop_
_entity_poly.entity_id
_entity_poly.type
_entity_poly.pdbx_seq_one_letter_code
_entity_poly.pdbx_strand_id
1 'polypeptide(L)'
;MSGDERMAKPEGEGTGFDELERALASLRREIVARFPPSRAEPMPAIREEWVRLFDEIRRRVATLGMSERSGEVDEFGMDDVVVGRSRRLFDLLYARWFRVDFSGIDALPERGPALLVANHSGLLPWDGLLLAHAVERFHGGHERPRFLVADWLITLPFVQPALARLGGVRACRENAERLLESGRFVIAFPEGVKGAAKVFRERYRVKRFGRGGVVRIALETGVPLVPVGIVGAEETHPVLFKWTTPARVLGLPFVPVTPTFPLLGPLGALPLPSKWVIRIGTPLPIEHLPADAASDELLVSRLTEELRSQVQSLVDVALADRESVWG
;
A
#
# COMPACT_ATOMS: atom_id res chain seq x y z
N MET A 1 -19.37 50.54 33.29
CA MET A 1 -18.04 50.56 32.67
C MET A 1 -17.89 49.22 31.98
N SER A 2 -18.00 49.29 30.67
CA SER A 2 -18.04 48.17 29.72
C SER A 2 -16.60 47.75 29.45
N GLY A 3 -16.27 46.47 29.57
CA GLY A 3 -15.01 45.87 29.17
C GLY A 3 -15.31 44.81 28.13
N ASP A 4 -15.20 45.20 26.88
CA ASP A 4 -15.36 44.39 25.67
C ASP A 4 -14.05 43.61 25.44
N GLU A 5 -13.97 42.36 25.91
CA GLU A 5 -12.88 41.43 25.56
C GLU A 5 -13.23 40.73 24.25
N ARG A 6 -12.79 41.33 23.16
CA ARG A 6 -12.74 40.64 21.85
C ARG A 6 -11.69 39.54 21.91
N MET A 7 -12.16 38.32 22.02
CA MET A 7 -11.33 37.14 21.73
C MET A 7 -10.83 37.20 20.27
N ALA A 8 -9.54 37.33 20.11
CA ALA A 8 -8.84 37.19 18.83
C ALA A 8 -9.02 35.74 18.33
N LYS A 9 -9.56 35.61 17.13
CA LYS A 9 -9.51 34.34 16.37
C LYS A 9 -8.05 34.00 16.08
N PRO A 10 -7.61 32.75 16.24
CA PRO A 10 -6.33 32.33 15.71
C PRO A 10 -6.39 32.30 14.19
N GLU A 11 -5.65 33.20 13.55
CA GLU A 11 -5.32 33.13 12.13
C GLU A 11 -4.33 31.98 11.93
N GLY A 12 -4.63 31.07 10.99
CA GLY A 12 -3.63 30.19 10.39
C GLY A 12 -3.88 28.70 10.48
N GLU A 13 -5.03 28.21 10.02
CA GLU A 13 -5.16 26.85 9.50
C GLU A 13 -5.22 26.89 7.97
N GLY A 14 -4.07 27.13 7.34
CA GLY A 14 -3.86 26.73 5.96
C GLY A 14 -3.85 25.20 5.94
N THR A 15 -4.93 24.60 5.42
CA THR A 15 -5.05 23.17 5.31
C THR A 15 -3.90 22.64 4.46
N GLY A 16 -3.33 21.47 4.80
CA GLY A 16 -2.26 20.83 4.00
C GLY A 16 -2.63 20.63 2.52
N PHE A 17 -3.90 20.81 2.18
CA PHE A 17 -4.43 20.88 0.81
C PHE A 17 -3.98 22.16 0.09
N ASP A 18 -4.01 23.31 0.76
CA ASP A 18 -3.59 24.59 0.18
C ASP A 18 -2.06 24.66 -0.01
N GLU A 19 -1.30 23.93 0.82
CA GLU A 19 0.14 23.77 0.65
C GLU A 19 0.47 22.84 -0.51
N LEU A 20 -0.29 21.77 -0.67
CA LEU A 20 -0.17 20.84 -1.81
C LEU A 20 -0.53 21.54 -3.14
N GLU A 21 -1.63 22.31 -3.17
CA GLU A 21 -2.01 23.10 -4.36
C GLU A 21 -0.96 24.15 -4.71
N ARG A 22 -0.42 24.84 -3.72
CA ARG A 22 0.66 25.82 -3.93
C ARG A 22 1.94 25.14 -4.42
N ALA A 23 2.30 23.99 -3.87
CA ALA A 23 3.45 23.20 -4.32
C ALA A 23 3.28 22.68 -5.74
N LEU A 24 2.09 22.17 -6.10
CA LEU A 24 1.76 21.69 -7.46
C LEU A 24 1.73 22.86 -8.47
N ALA A 25 1.17 24.00 -8.10
CA ALA A 25 1.15 25.19 -8.96
C ALA A 25 2.57 25.78 -9.15
N SER A 26 3.43 25.74 -8.14
CA SER A 26 4.83 26.12 -8.23
C SER A 26 5.61 25.16 -9.15
N LEU A 27 5.41 23.84 -8.97
CA LEU A 27 6.04 22.80 -9.76
C LEU A 27 5.64 22.91 -11.24
N ARG A 28 4.34 23.15 -11.53
CA ARG A 28 3.84 23.35 -12.88
C ARG A 28 4.49 24.54 -13.57
N ARG A 29 4.63 25.67 -12.86
CA ARG A 29 5.31 26.88 -13.40
C ARG A 29 6.78 26.59 -13.70
N GLU A 30 7.46 25.85 -12.85
CA GLU A 30 8.88 25.54 -13.00
C GLU A 30 9.13 24.51 -14.13
N ILE A 31 8.23 23.54 -14.31
CA ILE A 31 8.27 22.60 -15.45
C ILE A 31 8.06 23.35 -16.77
N VAL A 32 7.07 24.24 -16.84
CA VAL A 32 6.81 25.04 -18.06
C VAL A 32 7.95 26.01 -18.36
N ALA A 33 8.59 26.57 -17.33
CA ALA A 33 9.72 27.48 -17.50
C ALA A 33 11.00 26.75 -17.95
N ARG A 34 11.24 25.51 -17.51
CA ARG A 34 12.41 24.69 -17.89
C ARG A 34 12.24 23.97 -19.24
N PHE A 35 11.00 23.64 -19.60
CA PHE A 35 10.66 22.92 -20.83
C PHE A 35 9.68 23.73 -21.67
N PRO A 36 10.11 24.84 -22.30
CA PRO A 36 9.26 25.56 -23.22
C PRO A 36 8.94 24.67 -24.44
N PRO A 37 7.72 24.71 -24.98
CA PRO A 37 7.22 23.75 -25.97
C PRO A 37 7.90 23.78 -27.37
N SER A 38 9.09 24.33 -27.47
CA SER A 38 9.84 24.31 -28.74
C SER A 38 11.35 24.46 -28.55
N ARG A 39 12.05 23.31 -28.48
CA ARG A 39 13.42 23.11 -29.00
C ARG A 39 13.84 21.67 -28.70
N ALA A 40 14.11 20.90 -29.75
CA ALA A 40 14.70 19.56 -29.64
C ALA A 40 16.18 19.70 -29.18
N GLU A 41 16.42 19.37 -27.88
CA GLU A 41 17.76 19.30 -27.30
C GLU A 41 18.26 17.85 -27.31
N PRO A 42 19.60 17.61 -27.39
CA PRO A 42 20.14 16.25 -27.43
C PRO A 42 19.89 15.46 -26.13
N MET A 43 19.50 14.20 -26.28
CA MET A 43 19.08 13.25 -25.25
C MET A 43 19.89 13.18 -23.92
N PRO A 44 21.21 13.37 -23.84
CA PRO A 44 21.94 13.31 -22.57
C PRO A 44 21.66 14.49 -21.62
N ALA A 45 21.47 15.70 -22.15
CA ALA A 45 21.16 16.88 -21.32
C ALA A 45 19.77 16.77 -20.68
N ILE A 46 18.80 16.23 -21.42
CA ILE A 46 17.44 15.99 -20.93
C ILE A 46 17.46 15.01 -19.74
N ARG A 47 18.31 13.98 -19.78
CA ARG A 47 18.42 12.99 -18.69
C ARG A 47 18.93 13.60 -17.40
N GLU A 48 19.96 14.45 -17.44
CA GLU A 48 20.50 15.10 -16.25
C GLU A 48 19.53 16.09 -15.63
N GLU A 49 18.78 16.85 -16.45
CA GLU A 49 17.75 17.76 -15.98
C GLU A 49 16.58 17.03 -15.35
N TRP A 50 16.14 15.91 -15.91
CA TRP A 50 15.13 15.05 -15.29
C TRP A 50 15.59 14.50 -13.94
N VAL A 51 16.84 14.04 -13.82
CA VAL A 51 17.39 13.56 -12.54
C VAL A 51 17.40 14.68 -11.51
N ARG A 52 17.84 15.89 -11.87
CA ARG A 52 17.83 17.07 -10.96
C ARG A 52 16.40 17.47 -10.57
N LEU A 53 15.47 17.45 -11.52
CA LEU A 53 14.06 17.71 -11.26
C LEU A 53 13.47 16.67 -10.30
N PHE A 54 13.75 15.39 -10.52
CA PHE A 54 13.33 14.31 -9.63
C PHE A 54 13.91 14.45 -8.23
N ASP A 55 15.19 14.81 -8.10
CA ASP A 55 15.81 15.03 -6.79
C ASP A 55 15.22 16.26 -6.06
N GLU A 56 14.87 17.31 -6.78
CA GLU A 56 14.22 18.49 -6.19
C GLU A 56 12.76 18.19 -5.78
N ILE A 57 12.00 17.50 -6.61
CA ILE A 57 10.65 17.05 -6.27
C ILE A 57 10.72 16.10 -5.06
N ARG A 58 11.68 15.16 -5.03
CA ARG A 58 11.92 14.27 -3.89
C ARG A 58 12.14 15.04 -2.60
N ARG A 59 13.03 16.06 -2.62
CA ARG A 59 13.29 16.91 -1.45
C ARG A 59 12.03 17.65 -0.99
N ARG A 60 11.27 18.23 -1.91
CA ARG A 60 10.02 18.95 -1.59
C ARG A 60 8.91 18.03 -1.07
N VAL A 61 8.74 16.85 -1.65
CA VAL A 61 7.77 15.86 -1.15
C VAL A 61 8.22 15.27 0.19
N ALA A 62 9.52 15.02 0.37
CA ALA A 62 10.07 14.59 1.65
C ALA A 62 9.91 15.64 2.76
N THR A 63 9.77 16.93 2.39
CA THR A 63 9.55 18.06 3.32
C THR A 63 8.08 18.48 3.43
N LEU A 64 7.18 17.98 2.57
CA LEU A 64 5.73 18.18 2.70
C LEU A 64 5.24 17.57 4.03
N GLY A 65 4.80 18.44 4.93
CA GLY A 65 4.40 18.07 6.29
C GLY A 65 5.50 18.16 7.35
N MET A 66 6.70 18.65 7.02
CA MET A 66 7.81 18.83 7.97
C MET A 66 7.81 20.18 8.70
N SER A 67 6.79 21.03 8.56
CA SER A 67 6.67 22.27 9.36
C SER A 67 6.49 21.99 10.86
N GLU A 68 6.03 20.81 11.21
CA GLU A 68 6.09 20.26 12.55
C GLU A 68 6.83 18.92 12.46
N ARG A 69 8.04 18.86 12.97
CA ARG A 69 8.73 17.59 13.21
C ARG A 69 7.91 16.84 14.24
N SER A 70 7.16 15.84 13.83
CA SER A 70 6.67 14.83 14.75
C SER A 70 7.91 14.17 15.34
N GLY A 71 8.11 14.31 16.64
CA GLY A 71 9.22 13.69 17.36
C GLY A 71 9.04 12.17 17.50
N GLU A 72 7.98 11.62 16.94
CA GLU A 72 7.49 10.25 17.15
C GLU A 72 7.34 9.49 15.83
N VAL A 73 8.44 9.40 15.10
CA VAL A 73 8.58 8.42 14.02
C VAL A 73 9.09 7.13 14.64
N ASP A 74 8.39 6.02 14.42
CA ASP A 74 8.85 4.74 14.93
C ASP A 74 10.09 4.21 14.18
N GLU A 75 10.64 3.09 14.66
CA GLU A 75 11.86 2.49 14.11
C GLU A 75 11.76 2.08 12.63
N PHE A 76 10.54 1.91 12.10
CA PHE A 76 10.27 1.59 10.69
C PHE A 76 9.84 2.79 9.85
N GLY A 77 9.77 3.99 10.46
CA GLY A 77 9.47 5.25 9.76
C GLY A 77 7.99 5.62 9.70
N MET A 78 7.10 4.93 10.44
CA MET A 78 5.69 5.36 10.53
C MET A 78 5.57 6.61 11.38
N ASP A 79 4.73 7.52 10.95
CA ASP A 79 4.47 8.82 11.56
C ASP A 79 2.97 8.93 11.89
N ASP A 80 2.63 8.88 13.17
CA ASP A 80 1.24 8.90 13.62
C ASP A 80 0.53 10.22 13.29
N VAL A 81 1.26 11.32 13.19
CA VAL A 81 0.70 12.61 12.76
C VAL A 81 0.31 12.55 11.28
N VAL A 82 1.14 11.95 10.43
CA VAL A 82 0.83 11.74 9.00
C VAL A 82 -0.33 10.77 8.83
N VAL A 83 -0.35 9.67 9.58
CA VAL A 83 -1.48 8.72 9.60
C VAL A 83 -2.75 9.44 10.01
N GLY A 84 -2.75 10.19 11.10
CA GLY A 84 -3.91 10.94 11.58
C GLY A 84 -4.44 11.97 10.57
N ARG A 85 -3.54 12.74 9.94
CA ARG A 85 -3.88 13.71 8.89
C ARG A 85 -4.45 13.06 7.64
N SER A 86 -3.91 11.91 7.25
CA SER A 86 -4.36 11.16 6.07
C SER A 86 -5.68 10.42 6.28
N ARG A 87 -6.12 10.25 7.53
CA ARG A 87 -7.32 9.47 7.88
C ARG A 87 -8.56 9.92 7.13
N ARG A 88 -8.82 11.24 7.06
CA ARG A 88 -9.99 11.79 6.34
C ARG A 88 -9.97 11.44 4.84
N LEU A 89 -8.78 11.47 4.23
CA LEU A 89 -8.61 11.07 2.84
C LEU A 89 -8.89 9.58 2.67
N PHE A 90 -8.32 8.73 3.53
CA PHE A 90 -8.58 7.29 3.49
C PHE A 90 -10.05 6.95 3.79
N ASP A 91 -10.71 7.65 4.69
CA ASP A 91 -12.15 7.51 4.94
C ASP A 91 -12.98 7.85 3.69
N LEU A 92 -12.62 8.93 2.98
CA LEU A 92 -13.27 9.30 1.72
C LEU A 92 -13.05 8.23 0.63
N LEU A 93 -11.79 7.79 0.46
CA LEU A 93 -11.45 6.74 -0.51
C LEU A 93 -12.16 5.44 -0.16
N TYR A 94 -12.15 5.05 1.10
CA TYR A 94 -12.81 3.85 1.61
C TYR A 94 -14.31 3.87 1.36
N ALA A 95 -14.99 4.96 1.80
CA ALA A 95 -16.44 5.00 1.82
C ALA A 95 -17.06 5.39 0.47
N ARG A 96 -16.40 6.27 -0.32
CA ARG A 96 -17.02 6.84 -1.53
C ARG A 96 -16.32 6.44 -2.82
N TRP A 97 -14.98 6.37 -2.83
CA TRP A 97 -14.24 6.08 -4.06
C TRP A 97 -14.21 4.59 -4.36
N PHE A 98 -13.78 3.82 -3.36
CA PHE A 98 -13.68 2.35 -3.46
C PHE A 98 -14.91 1.64 -2.85
N ARG A 99 -15.74 2.32 -2.11
CA ARG A 99 -16.99 1.79 -1.50
C ARG A 99 -16.75 0.41 -0.89
N VAL A 100 -15.74 0.35 -0.01
CA VAL A 100 -15.22 -0.92 0.53
C VAL A 100 -16.27 -1.60 1.40
N ASP A 101 -16.56 -2.85 1.08
CA ASP A 101 -17.30 -3.79 1.92
C ASP A 101 -16.30 -4.68 2.65
N PHE A 102 -16.32 -4.66 3.98
CA PHE A 102 -15.31 -5.30 4.83
C PHE A 102 -15.96 -6.17 5.88
N SER A 103 -15.49 -7.42 6.02
CA SER A 103 -15.99 -8.35 7.05
C SER A 103 -14.91 -9.33 7.52
N GLY A 104 -15.23 -10.02 8.63
CA GLY A 104 -14.37 -11.03 9.23
C GLY A 104 -13.37 -10.49 10.24
N ILE A 105 -13.54 -9.26 10.74
CA ILE A 105 -12.66 -8.64 11.73
C ILE A 105 -12.52 -9.49 13.01
N ASP A 106 -13.58 -10.20 13.39
CA ASP A 106 -13.65 -11.04 14.59
C ASP A 106 -12.72 -12.28 14.50
N ALA A 107 -12.19 -12.57 13.32
CA ALA A 107 -11.18 -13.63 13.13
C ALA A 107 -9.78 -13.19 13.59
N LEU A 108 -9.56 -11.90 13.84
CA LEU A 108 -8.30 -11.40 14.37
C LEU A 108 -8.28 -11.50 15.89
N PRO A 109 -7.13 -11.78 16.52
CA PRO A 109 -7.01 -11.77 17.96
C PRO A 109 -7.28 -10.36 18.50
N GLU A 110 -7.97 -10.24 19.65
CA GLU A 110 -8.23 -8.95 20.28
C GLU A 110 -6.96 -8.19 20.63
N ARG A 111 -5.89 -8.89 20.92
CA ARG A 111 -4.56 -8.34 21.25
C ARG A 111 -3.48 -9.26 20.71
N GLY A 112 -2.30 -8.67 20.55
CA GLY A 112 -1.11 -9.41 20.14
C GLY A 112 -0.93 -9.47 18.64
N PRO A 113 0.13 -10.12 18.17
CA PRO A 113 0.48 -10.15 16.76
C PRO A 113 -0.42 -11.08 15.95
N ALA A 114 -0.56 -10.78 14.66
CA ALA A 114 -1.09 -11.70 13.67
C ALA A 114 -0.46 -11.40 12.29
N LEU A 115 -0.27 -12.45 11.49
CA LEU A 115 0.21 -12.33 10.13
C LEU A 115 -0.96 -12.49 9.15
N LEU A 116 -1.43 -11.35 8.60
CA LEU A 116 -2.49 -11.31 7.61
C LEU A 116 -1.89 -11.55 6.22
N VAL A 117 -2.38 -12.55 5.52
CA VAL A 117 -1.86 -12.93 4.20
C VAL A 117 -2.93 -12.74 3.15
N ALA A 118 -2.69 -11.80 2.22
CA ALA A 118 -3.66 -11.43 1.19
C ALA A 118 -3.16 -11.73 -0.23
N ASN A 119 -4.11 -11.82 -1.18
CA ASN A 119 -3.80 -11.72 -2.60
C ASN A 119 -3.33 -10.31 -2.93
N HIS A 120 -2.46 -10.18 -3.94
CA HIS A 120 -1.85 -8.92 -4.33
C HIS A 120 -2.27 -8.51 -5.73
N SER A 121 -2.53 -7.21 -5.90
CA SER A 121 -2.93 -6.66 -7.19
C SER A 121 -2.55 -5.19 -7.33
N GLY A 122 -2.15 -4.85 -8.57
CA GLY A 122 -1.77 -3.49 -8.90
C GLY A 122 -0.32 -3.11 -8.56
N LEU A 123 0.15 -2.07 -9.23
CA LEU A 123 1.52 -1.56 -9.08
C LEU A 123 1.69 -0.75 -7.80
N LEU A 124 0.67 0.01 -7.42
CA LEU A 124 0.63 0.80 -6.20
C LEU A 124 -0.05 -0.01 -5.08
N PRO A 125 0.43 0.07 -3.84
CA PRO A 125 0.00 -0.78 -2.74
C PRO A 125 -1.31 -0.31 -2.09
N TRP A 126 -2.33 -0.02 -2.93
CA TRP A 126 -3.65 0.36 -2.44
C TRP A 126 -4.29 -0.72 -1.58
N ASP A 127 -4.03 -2.00 -1.91
CA ASP A 127 -4.49 -3.16 -1.15
C ASP A 127 -3.93 -3.16 0.28
N GLY A 128 -2.63 -2.93 0.45
CA GLY A 128 -2.02 -2.82 1.78
C GLY A 128 -2.52 -1.60 2.56
N LEU A 129 -2.62 -0.44 1.91
CA LEU A 129 -3.08 0.80 2.53
C LEU A 129 -4.53 0.71 3.00
N LEU A 130 -5.43 0.18 2.15
CA LEU A 130 -6.86 0.07 2.48
C LEU A 130 -7.14 -1.05 3.47
N LEU A 131 -6.44 -2.18 3.40
CA LEU A 131 -6.56 -3.23 4.40
C LEU A 131 -6.07 -2.74 5.77
N ALA A 132 -4.92 -2.05 5.83
CA ALA A 132 -4.41 -1.46 7.07
C ALA A 132 -5.41 -0.44 7.65
N HIS A 133 -5.99 0.43 6.80
CA HIS A 133 -7.00 1.39 7.22
C HIS A 133 -8.29 0.72 7.71
N ALA A 134 -8.76 -0.34 7.04
CA ALA A 134 -9.95 -1.08 7.44
C ALA A 134 -9.76 -1.76 8.80
N VAL A 135 -8.64 -2.44 9.01
CA VAL A 135 -8.32 -3.09 10.29
C VAL A 135 -8.20 -2.03 11.40
N GLU A 136 -7.44 -0.95 11.21
CA GLU A 136 -7.35 0.16 12.16
C GLU A 136 -8.74 0.72 12.56
N ARG A 137 -9.64 0.84 11.57
CA ARG A 137 -10.99 1.40 11.78
C ARG A 137 -11.93 0.49 12.56
N PHE A 138 -11.91 -0.82 12.28
CA PHE A 138 -12.90 -1.77 12.78
C PHE A 138 -12.43 -2.63 13.94
N HIS A 139 -11.13 -2.74 14.18
CA HIS A 139 -10.58 -3.55 15.26
C HIS A 139 -10.58 -2.84 16.64
N GLY A 140 -11.11 -1.62 16.74
CA GLY A 140 -11.51 -1.00 18.00
C GLY A 140 -10.43 -0.71 19.06
N GLY A 141 -9.19 -0.57 18.73
CA GLY A 141 -8.17 -0.21 19.74
C GLY A 141 -6.75 -0.66 19.42
N HIS A 142 -6.52 -1.20 18.26
CA HIS A 142 -5.19 -1.59 17.82
C HIS A 142 -4.51 -0.49 17.00
N GLU A 143 -3.20 -0.45 17.16
CA GLU A 143 -2.33 0.31 16.29
C GLU A 143 -2.52 -0.13 14.85
N ARG A 144 -2.28 0.81 13.93
CA ARG A 144 -2.36 0.57 12.50
C ARG A 144 -1.48 -0.63 12.09
N PRO A 145 -2.03 -1.63 11.37
CA PRO A 145 -1.25 -2.75 10.85
C PRO A 145 -0.11 -2.28 9.95
N ARG A 146 0.98 -3.02 9.94
CA ARG A 146 2.12 -2.79 9.05
C ARG A 146 2.00 -3.62 7.81
N PHE A 147 2.19 -3.04 6.64
CA PHE A 147 2.15 -3.79 5.38
C PHE A 147 3.53 -3.88 4.75
N LEU A 148 3.86 -5.07 4.28
CA LEU A 148 5.14 -5.36 3.68
C LEU A 148 5.19 -4.90 2.23
N VAL A 149 6.24 -4.15 1.88
CA VAL A 149 6.42 -3.49 0.59
C VAL A 149 7.63 -4.06 -0.13
N ALA A 150 7.47 -4.38 -1.41
CA ALA A 150 8.54 -4.93 -2.25
C ALA A 150 9.69 -3.92 -2.46
N ASP A 151 10.93 -4.44 -2.55
CA ASP A 151 12.17 -3.64 -2.65
C ASP A 151 12.15 -2.60 -3.76
N TRP A 152 11.65 -2.95 -4.94
CA TRP A 152 11.62 -2.01 -6.08
C TRP A 152 10.73 -0.78 -5.80
N LEU A 153 9.67 -0.93 -4.99
CA LEU A 153 8.77 0.17 -4.65
C LEU A 153 9.42 1.12 -3.62
N ILE A 154 10.27 0.57 -2.75
CA ILE A 154 11.06 1.35 -1.78
C ILE A 154 12.15 2.17 -2.49
N THR A 155 12.60 1.76 -3.67
CA THR A 155 13.59 2.55 -4.43
C THR A 155 12.99 3.75 -5.16
N LEU A 156 11.65 3.84 -5.25
CA LEU A 156 10.99 4.98 -5.89
C LEU A 156 11.02 6.22 -4.97
N PRO A 157 11.62 7.34 -5.44
CA PRO A 157 12.02 8.46 -4.56
C PRO A 157 10.87 9.18 -3.86
N PHE A 158 9.64 9.09 -4.36
CA PHE A 158 8.46 9.76 -3.77
C PHE A 158 7.56 8.79 -3.02
N VAL A 159 7.55 7.54 -3.46
CA VAL A 159 6.66 6.51 -2.96
C VAL A 159 7.15 5.99 -1.61
N GLN A 160 8.47 5.78 -1.48
CA GLN A 160 9.06 5.24 -0.26
C GLN A 160 8.79 6.09 0.98
N PRO A 161 9.07 7.41 1.01
CA PRO A 161 8.82 8.20 2.21
C PRO A 161 7.35 8.26 2.60
N ALA A 162 6.44 8.30 1.60
CA ALA A 162 5.01 8.30 1.86
C ALA A 162 4.54 6.96 2.43
N LEU A 163 4.99 5.84 1.85
CA LEU A 163 4.62 4.50 2.32
C LEU A 163 5.16 4.21 3.72
N ALA A 164 6.42 4.57 4.01
CA ALA A 164 7.02 4.37 5.32
C ALA A 164 6.22 5.12 6.40
N ARG A 165 5.89 6.40 6.17
CA ARG A 165 5.07 7.20 7.10
C ARG A 165 3.66 6.67 7.29
N LEU A 166 3.12 5.93 6.33
CA LEU A 166 1.80 5.30 6.39
C LEU A 166 1.83 3.85 6.90
N GLY A 167 2.98 3.36 7.36
CA GLY A 167 3.14 2.04 7.95
C GLY A 167 3.65 0.95 7.00
N GLY A 168 4.10 1.33 5.79
CA GLY A 168 4.76 0.42 4.86
C GLY A 168 6.19 0.08 5.30
N VAL A 169 6.54 -1.20 5.33
CA VAL A 169 7.85 -1.70 5.77
C VAL A 169 8.44 -2.60 4.68
N ARG A 170 9.74 -2.55 4.49
CA ARG A 170 10.43 -3.41 3.52
C ARG A 170 10.12 -4.88 3.76
N ALA A 171 9.71 -5.58 2.69
CA ALA A 171 9.37 -7.00 2.71
C ALA A 171 10.64 -7.87 2.81
N CYS A 172 11.13 -8.06 4.02
CA CYS A 172 12.14 -9.05 4.35
C CYS A 172 11.72 -9.81 5.61
N ARG A 173 12.32 -10.97 5.82
CA ARG A 173 12.00 -11.86 6.93
C ARG A 173 12.23 -11.16 8.26
N GLU A 174 13.38 -10.55 8.43
CA GLU A 174 13.82 -9.89 9.65
C GLU A 174 12.87 -8.78 10.10
N ASN A 175 12.36 -7.98 9.16
CA ASN A 175 11.39 -6.93 9.48
C ASN A 175 10.03 -7.51 9.88
N ALA A 176 9.58 -8.56 9.20
CA ALA A 176 8.33 -9.23 9.55
C ALA A 176 8.39 -9.83 10.95
N GLU A 177 9.46 -10.56 11.29
CA GLU A 177 9.69 -11.15 12.60
C GLU A 177 9.72 -10.07 13.70
N ARG A 178 10.53 -9.01 13.53
CA ARG A 178 10.60 -7.90 14.50
C ARG A 178 9.24 -7.21 14.74
N LEU A 179 8.45 -7.01 13.70
CA LEU A 179 7.11 -6.44 13.83
C LEU A 179 6.17 -7.37 14.61
N LEU A 180 6.19 -8.66 14.30
CA LEU A 180 5.37 -9.65 15.00
C LEU A 180 5.79 -9.81 16.45
N GLU A 181 7.10 -9.87 16.74
CA GLU A 181 7.66 -9.91 18.10
C GLU A 181 7.30 -8.65 18.92
N SER A 182 7.15 -7.49 18.25
CA SER A 182 6.68 -6.26 18.90
C SER A 182 5.16 -6.21 19.09
N GLY A 183 4.44 -7.31 18.82
CA GLY A 183 2.99 -7.43 19.01
C GLY A 183 2.13 -6.84 17.91
N ARG A 184 2.70 -6.52 16.75
CA ARG A 184 1.99 -5.83 15.66
C ARG A 184 1.28 -6.78 14.72
N PHE A 185 0.18 -6.32 14.12
CA PHE A 185 -0.39 -6.95 12.93
C PHE A 185 0.47 -6.64 11.70
N VAL A 186 0.81 -7.69 10.96
CA VAL A 186 1.61 -7.58 9.73
C VAL A 186 0.81 -8.09 8.54
N ILE A 187 0.75 -7.30 7.48
CA ILE A 187 0.09 -7.64 6.21
C ILE A 187 1.17 -8.05 5.22
N ALA A 188 1.05 -9.24 4.65
CA ALA A 188 1.97 -9.79 3.68
C ALA A 188 1.25 -10.21 2.39
N PHE A 189 1.93 -10.02 1.27
CA PHE A 189 1.46 -10.38 -0.08
C PHE A 189 2.42 -11.38 -0.72
N PRO A 190 2.31 -12.68 -0.43
CA PRO A 190 3.31 -13.68 -0.84
C PRO A 190 3.32 -13.99 -2.35
N GLU A 191 2.36 -13.50 -3.11
CA GLU A 191 2.43 -13.48 -4.58
C GLU A 191 3.58 -12.60 -5.08
N GLY A 192 3.97 -11.58 -4.31
CA GLY A 192 5.04 -10.64 -4.63
C GLY A 192 4.81 -9.94 -5.97
N VAL A 193 5.90 -9.66 -6.69
CA VAL A 193 5.85 -8.99 -8.01
C VAL A 193 4.95 -9.72 -9.02
N LYS A 194 4.80 -11.05 -8.91
CA LYS A 194 3.93 -11.81 -9.82
C LYS A 194 2.44 -11.50 -9.59
N GLY A 195 2.04 -11.24 -8.35
CA GLY A 195 0.71 -10.77 -8.01
C GLY A 195 0.48 -9.34 -8.47
N ALA A 196 1.37 -8.41 -8.09
CA ALA A 196 1.32 -7.01 -8.50
C ALA A 196 1.30 -6.83 -10.03
N ALA A 197 1.97 -7.73 -10.75
CA ALA A 197 2.08 -7.71 -12.20
C ALA A 197 0.99 -8.48 -12.95
N LYS A 198 -0.09 -8.93 -12.30
CA LYS A 198 -1.20 -9.58 -13.01
C LYS A 198 -1.77 -8.68 -14.09
N VAL A 199 -1.97 -9.22 -15.29
CA VAL A 199 -2.73 -8.52 -16.32
C VAL A 199 -4.24 -8.68 -16.05
N PHE A 200 -5.05 -7.74 -16.51
CA PHE A 200 -6.48 -7.67 -16.19
C PHE A 200 -7.27 -8.96 -16.54
N ARG A 201 -6.86 -9.69 -17.56
CA ARG A 201 -7.43 -11.00 -17.91
C ARG A 201 -7.16 -12.10 -16.87
N GLU A 202 -6.16 -11.90 -16.00
CA GLU A 202 -5.78 -12.83 -14.92
C GLU A 202 -6.33 -12.39 -13.55
N ARG A 203 -7.18 -11.36 -13.53
CA ARG A 203 -7.77 -10.85 -12.30
C ARG A 203 -8.49 -11.94 -11.51
N TYR A 204 -8.56 -11.75 -10.21
CA TYR A 204 -9.20 -12.66 -9.25
C TYR A 204 -8.54 -14.04 -9.10
N ARG A 205 -7.44 -14.29 -9.80
CA ARG A 205 -6.67 -15.53 -9.67
C ARG A 205 -5.46 -15.31 -8.78
N VAL A 206 -5.46 -15.98 -7.64
CA VAL A 206 -4.34 -15.95 -6.70
C VAL A 206 -3.18 -16.75 -7.29
N LYS A 207 -2.03 -16.08 -7.51
CA LYS A 207 -0.82 -16.72 -8.01
C LYS A 207 -0.15 -17.53 -6.90
N ARG A 208 0.80 -18.38 -7.28
CA ARG A 208 1.55 -19.17 -6.33
C ARG A 208 2.25 -18.31 -5.30
N PHE A 209 2.09 -18.65 -4.02
CA PHE A 209 2.82 -18.06 -2.92
C PHE A 209 4.26 -18.59 -2.92
N GLY A 210 5.25 -17.75 -2.96
CA GLY A 210 6.67 -18.06 -3.05
C GLY A 210 7.12 -19.47 -2.60
N ARG A 211 8.07 -19.55 -1.67
CA ARG A 211 8.59 -20.81 -1.10
C ARG A 211 8.14 -21.04 0.35
N GLY A 212 6.98 -20.52 0.74
CA GLY A 212 6.45 -20.70 2.08
C GLY A 212 7.04 -19.77 3.16
N GLY A 213 7.66 -18.66 2.78
CA GLY A 213 8.29 -17.74 3.75
C GLY A 213 7.34 -17.25 4.83
N VAL A 214 6.09 -16.87 4.46
CA VAL A 214 5.08 -16.43 5.44
C VAL A 214 4.66 -17.54 6.41
N VAL A 215 4.58 -18.78 5.94
CA VAL A 215 4.27 -19.94 6.78
C VAL A 215 5.39 -20.21 7.77
N ARG A 216 6.66 -20.16 7.31
CA ARG A 216 7.82 -20.33 8.21
C ARG A 216 7.85 -19.27 9.29
N ILE A 217 7.67 -17.99 8.92
CA ILE A 217 7.61 -16.89 9.88
C ILE A 217 6.50 -17.14 10.92
N ALA A 218 5.30 -17.53 10.50
CA ALA A 218 4.20 -17.80 11.42
C ALA A 218 4.50 -18.99 12.37
N LEU A 219 5.09 -20.07 11.86
CA LEU A 219 5.49 -21.22 12.69
C LEU A 219 6.59 -20.87 13.70
N GLU A 220 7.60 -20.12 13.28
CA GLU A 220 8.74 -19.75 14.13
C GLU A 220 8.38 -18.71 15.18
N THR A 221 7.49 -17.78 14.86
CA THR A 221 7.02 -16.75 15.80
C THR A 221 5.80 -17.18 16.61
N GLY A 222 5.15 -18.30 16.25
CA GLY A 222 3.95 -18.80 16.93
C GLY A 222 2.73 -17.91 16.78
N VAL A 223 2.66 -17.07 15.73
CA VAL A 223 1.56 -16.11 15.54
C VAL A 223 0.45 -16.68 14.66
N PRO A 224 -0.82 -16.24 14.84
CA PRO A 224 -1.90 -16.63 13.97
C PRO A 224 -1.63 -16.22 12.51
N LEU A 225 -1.84 -17.17 11.59
CA LEU A 225 -1.70 -16.98 10.15
C LEU A 225 -3.09 -16.82 9.52
N VAL A 226 -3.45 -15.60 9.17
CA VAL A 226 -4.82 -15.20 8.81
C VAL A 226 -4.95 -14.96 7.31
N PRO A 227 -5.75 -15.73 6.56
CA PRO A 227 -5.99 -15.49 5.15
C PRO A 227 -6.92 -14.30 4.93
N VAL A 228 -6.65 -13.50 3.90
CA VAL A 228 -7.47 -12.36 3.50
C VAL A 228 -7.71 -12.37 1.99
N GLY A 229 -8.97 -12.27 1.58
CA GLY A 229 -9.36 -12.11 0.18
C GLY A 229 -9.69 -10.65 -0.14
N ILE A 230 -9.09 -10.09 -1.19
CA ILE A 230 -9.31 -8.73 -1.67
C ILE A 230 -9.78 -8.76 -3.12
N VAL A 231 -10.95 -8.17 -3.40
CA VAL A 231 -11.51 -7.99 -4.75
C VAL A 231 -11.70 -6.50 -4.98
N GLY A 232 -11.43 -6.01 -6.19
CA GLY A 232 -11.59 -4.60 -6.57
C GLY A 232 -10.28 -3.88 -6.85
N ALA A 233 -9.17 -4.37 -6.33
CA ALA A 233 -7.87 -3.75 -6.51
C ALA A 233 -7.35 -3.84 -7.96
N GLU A 234 -7.68 -4.93 -8.67
CA GLU A 234 -7.28 -5.12 -10.07
C GLU A 234 -7.97 -4.16 -11.04
N GLU A 235 -9.16 -3.67 -10.71
CA GLU A 235 -9.90 -2.69 -11.50
C GLU A 235 -9.44 -1.25 -11.24
N THR A 236 -8.74 -1.03 -10.15
CA THR A 236 -8.17 0.27 -9.80
C THR A 236 -7.15 0.73 -10.84
N HIS A 237 -6.33 -0.20 -11.34
CA HIS A 237 -5.37 0.00 -12.43
C HIS A 237 -5.38 -1.21 -13.35
N PRO A 238 -6.33 -1.34 -14.30
CA PRO A 238 -6.45 -2.51 -15.16
C PRO A 238 -5.23 -2.62 -16.08
N VAL A 239 -4.28 -3.48 -15.75
CA VAL A 239 -3.08 -3.71 -16.55
C VAL A 239 -3.44 -4.53 -17.80
N LEU A 240 -3.46 -3.88 -18.96
CA LEU A 240 -3.76 -4.53 -20.24
C LEU A 240 -2.56 -5.37 -20.71
N PHE A 241 -1.37 -4.80 -20.64
CA PHE A 241 -0.11 -5.51 -20.86
C PHE A 241 1.06 -4.86 -20.10
N LYS A 242 2.18 -5.56 -20.05
CA LYS A 242 3.41 -5.14 -19.36
C LYS A 242 4.47 -4.76 -20.38
N TRP A 243 4.98 -3.55 -20.27
CA TRP A 243 6.06 -3.09 -21.13
C TRP A 243 7.41 -3.29 -20.42
N THR A 244 8.16 -4.27 -20.88
CA THR A 244 9.41 -4.70 -20.21
C THR A 244 10.65 -3.94 -20.70
N THR A 245 10.67 -3.49 -21.97
CA THR A 245 11.83 -2.78 -22.54
C THR A 245 12.12 -1.47 -21.80
N PRO A 246 11.18 -0.51 -21.69
CA PRO A 246 11.42 0.72 -20.92
C PRO A 246 11.59 0.45 -19.43
N ALA A 247 10.96 -0.59 -18.87
CA ALA A 247 11.10 -0.95 -17.47
C ALA A 247 12.56 -1.26 -17.09
N ARG A 248 13.29 -1.98 -17.94
CA ARG A 248 14.72 -2.30 -17.71
C ARG A 248 15.59 -1.04 -17.62
N VAL A 249 15.30 -0.03 -18.43
CA VAL A 249 16.03 1.25 -18.40
C VAL A 249 15.75 2.02 -17.11
N LEU A 250 14.53 1.89 -16.57
CA LEU A 250 14.08 2.57 -15.37
C LEU A 250 14.37 1.78 -14.07
N GLY A 251 14.95 0.57 -14.16
CA GLY A 251 15.14 -0.31 -13.00
C GLY A 251 13.85 -0.85 -12.39
N LEU A 252 12.75 -0.86 -13.16
CA LEU A 252 11.45 -1.34 -12.72
C LEU A 252 11.22 -2.78 -13.17
N PRO A 253 10.42 -3.58 -12.45
CA PRO A 253 10.08 -4.93 -12.88
C PRO A 253 9.26 -4.94 -14.17
N PHE A 254 8.39 -3.96 -14.37
CA PHE A 254 7.61 -3.71 -15.59
C PHE A 254 7.05 -2.30 -15.57
N VAL A 255 6.71 -1.76 -16.74
CA VAL A 255 5.87 -0.56 -16.86
C VAL A 255 4.47 -1.02 -17.23
N PRO A 256 3.44 -0.74 -16.39
CA PRO A 256 2.08 -1.14 -16.70
C PRO A 256 1.53 -0.30 -17.85
N VAL A 257 0.81 -0.91 -18.76
CA VAL A 257 -0.03 -0.20 -19.72
C VAL A 257 -1.48 -0.43 -19.33
N THR A 258 -2.15 0.64 -18.95
CA THR A 258 -3.56 0.67 -18.53
C THR A 258 -4.37 1.54 -19.49
N PRO A 259 -5.70 1.60 -19.40
CA PRO A 259 -6.50 2.52 -20.20
C PRO A 259 -6.12 4.01 -20.00
N THR A 260 -5.55 4.33 -18.84
CA THR A 260 -5.18 5.71 -18.47
C THR A 260 -3.69 5.99 -18.58
N PHE A 261 -2.83 5.01 -18.31
CA PHE A 261 -1.38 5.15 -18.37
C PHE A 261 -0.79 4.31 -19.53
N PRO A 262 0.11 4.84 -20.37
CA PRO A 262 0.78 6.16 -20.29
C PRO A 262 0.00 7.31 -20.94
N LEU A 263 -1.20 7.09 -21.48
CA LEU A 263 -1.94 8.08 -22.28
C LEU A 263 -2.13 9.43 -21.55
N LEU A 264 -2.47 9.37 -20.25
CA LEU A 264 -2.66 10.56 -19.41
C LEU A 264 -1.39 10.91 -18.61
N GLY A 265 -0.24 10.32 -18.93
CA GLY A 265 1.01 10.54 -18.21
C GLY A 265 0.85 10.24 -16.69
N PRO A 266 1.38 11.12 -15.78
CA PRO A 266 1.28 10.91 -14.34
C PRO A 266 -0.16 10.81 -13.81
N LEU A 267 -1.13 11.46 -14.44
CA LEU A 267 -2.54 11.37 -14.08
C LEU A 267 -3.11 9.96 -14.30
N GLY A 268 -2.50 9.18 -15.20
CA GLY A 268 -2.85 7.77 -15.40
C GLY A 268 -2.50 6.85 -14.22
N ALA A 269 -1.73 7.34 -13.25
CA ALA A 269 -1.44 6.64 -12.00
C ALA A 269 -2.52 6.86 -10.92
N LEU A 270 -3.48 7.76 -11.16
CA LEU A 270 -4.63 7.92 -10.26
C LEU A 270 -5.51 6.66 -10.30
N PRO A 271 -5.94 6.17 -9.13
CA PRO A 271 -6.75 4.97 -9.07
C PRO A 271 -8.15 5.21 -9.67
N LEU A 272 -8.61 4.31 -10.51
CA LEU A 272 -9.99 4.33 -10.98
C LEU A 272 -10.95 3.95 -9.84
N PRO A 273 -12.16 4.53 -9.79
CA PRO A 273 -13.17 4.11 -8.83
C PRO A 273 -13.59 2.67 -9.11
N SER A 274 -13.63 1.85 -8.07
CA SER A 274 -14.09 0.47 -8.16
C SER A 274 -14.71 0.05 -6.82
N LYS A 275 -15.68 -0.85 -6.86
CA LYS A 275 -16.24 -1.45 -5.64
C LYS A 275 -15.26 -2.47 -5.09
N TRP A 276 -14.81 -2.29 -3.84
CA TRP A 276 -13.94 -3.26 -3.18
C TRP A 276 -14.72 -4.13 -2.20
N VAL A 277 -14.28 -5.38 -2.13
CA VAL A 277 -14.76 -6.33 -1.11
C VAL A 277 -13.53 -6.96 -0.47
N ILE A 278 -13.45 -6.86 0.86
CA ILE A 278 -12.36 -7.42 1.66
C ILE A 278 -12.96 -8.40 2.66
N ARG A 279 -12.47 -9.63 2.67
CA ARG A 279 -12.91 -10.69 3.57
C ARG A 279 -11.72 -11.24 4.34
N ILE A 280 -11.76 -11.17 5.68
CA ILE A 280 -10.81 -11.85 6.56
C ILE A 280 -11.38 -13.23 6.86
N GLY A 281 -10.57 -14.25 6.67
CA GLY A 281 -10.94 -15.65 6.91
C GLY A 281 -10.48 -16.15 8.27
N THR A 282 -10.87 -17.37 8.62
CA THR A 282 -10.43 -18.05 9.83
C THR A 282 -8.93 -18.32 9.78
N PRO A 283 -8.18 -18.07 10.86
CA PRO A 283 -6.76 -18.42 10.93
C PRO A 283 -6.50 -19.89 10.61
N LEU A 284 -5.36 -20.19 9.99
CA LEU A 284 -4.91 -21.57 9.83
C LEU A 284 -4.61 -22.19 11.20
N PRO A 285 -5.02 -23.45 11.45
CA PRO A 285 -4.81 -24.10 12.74
C PRO A 285 -3.36 -24.62 12.87
N ILE A 286 -2.41 -23.70 13.01
CA ILE A 286 -0.96 -24.01 13.15
C ILE A 286 -0.43 -23.86 14.58
N GLU A 287 -1.24 -23.39 15.52
CA GLU A 287 -0.84 -23.05 16.89
C GLU A 287 -0.31 -24.28 17.68
N HIS A 288 -0.75 -25.48 17.30
CA HIS A 288 -0.33 -26.74 17.93
C HIS A 288 0.96 -27.33 17.33
N LEU A 289 1.45 -26.73 16.25
CA LEU A 289 2.67 -27.19 15.59
C LEU A 289 3.91 -26.59 16.30
N PRO A 290 4.96 -27.41 16.54
CA PRO A 290 6.17 -26.91 17.16
C PRO A 290 6.96 -26.01 16.18
N ALA A 291 7.80 -25.12 16.72
CA ALA A 291 8.58 -24.17 15.93
C ALA A 291 9.54 -24.84 14.92
N ASP A 292 10.06 -26.03 15.21
CA ASP A 292 10.91 -26.83 14.32
C ASP A 292 10.17 -27.37 13.09
N ALA A 293 8.80 -27.38 13.10
CA ALA A 293 7.98 -27.67 11.94
C ALA A 293 8.27 -26.72 10.74
N ALA A 294 8.80 -25.52 11.01
CA ALA A 294 9.27 -24.61 9.97
C ALA A 294 10.41 -25.18 9.10
N SER A 295 11.13 -26.18 9.59
CA SER A 295 12.20 -26.88 8.86
C SER A 295 11.68 -28.01 7.95
N ASP A 296 10.45 -28.46 8.15
CA ASP A 296 9.83 -29.49 7.30
C ASP A 296 9.31 -28.87 5.99
N GLU A 297 10.08 -29.08 4.92
CA GLU A 297 9.78 -28.53 3.59
C GLU A 297 8.43 -29.03 3.04
N LEU A 298 8.05 -30.28 3.31
CA LEU A 298 6.79 -30.86 2.83
C LEU A 298 5.60 -30.25 3.57
N LEU A 299 5.71 -30.12 4.87
CA LEU A 299 4.70 -29.49 5.72
C LEU A 299 4.51 -28.02 5.33
N VAL A 300 5.60 -27.25 5.23
CA VAL A 300 5.57 -25.85 4.81
C VAL A 300 4.96 -25.68 3.42
N SER A 301 5.31 -26.55 2.47
CA SER A 301 4.72 -26.54 1.12
C SER A 301 3.21 -26.81 1.14
N ARG A 302 2.76 -27.79 1.93
CA ARG A 302 1.34 -28.13 2.10
C ARG A 302 0.56 -26.99 2.73
N LEU A 303 1.05 -26.44 3.84
CA LEU A 303 0.41 -25.28 4.52
C LEU A 303 0.39 -24.05 3.63
N THR A 304 1.42 -23.84 2.81
CA THR A 304 1.45 -22.72 1.85
C THR A 304 0.38 -22.85 0.78
N GLU A 305 0.15 -24.07 0.27
CA GLU A 305 -0.88 -24.32 -0.74
C GLU A 305 -2.28 -24.25 -0.11
N GLU A 306 -2.45 -24.73 1.12
CA GLU A 306 -3.69 -24.61 1.88
C GLU A 306 -4.04 -23.13 2.10
N LEU A 307 -3.08 -22.30 2.59
CA LEU A 307 -3.24 -20.88 2.76
C LEU A 307 -3.63 -20.18 1.45
N ARG A 308 -2.93 -20.51 0.36
CA ARG A 308 -3.25 -19.96 -0.97
C ARG A 308 -4.67 -20.33 -1.41
N SER A 309 -5.09 -21.58 -1.18
CA SER A 309 -6.43 -22.06 -1.50
C SER A 309 -7.51 -21.35 -0.68
N GLN A 310 -7.25 -21.11 0.61
CA GLN A 310 -8.17 -20.34 1.47
C GLN A 310 -8.28 -18.88 1.00
N VAL A 311 -7.16 -18.22 0.65
CA VAL A 311 -7.19 -16.87 0.07
C VAL A 311 -7.97 -16.85 -1.25
N GLN A 312 -7.79 -17.86 -2.13
CA GLN A 312 -8.58 -17.96 -3.36
C GLN A 312 -10.08 -18.14 -3.06
N SER A 313 -10.44 -18.99 -2.12
CA SER A 313 -11.84 -19.18 -1.71
C SER A 313 -12.47 -17.88 -1.19
N LEU A 314 -11.73 -17.10 -0.40
CA LEU A 314 -12.19 -15.80 0.08
C LEU A 314 -12.37 -14.79 -1.08
N VAL A 315 -11.48 -14.82 -2.07
CA VAL A 315 -11.63 -14.00 -3.29
C VAL A 315 -12.87 -14.43 -4.08
N ASP A 316 -13.13 -15.72 -4.21
CA ASP A 316 -14.30 -16.25 -4.93
C ASP A 316 -15.61 -15.86 -4.21
N VAL A 317 -15.67 -15.97 -2.87
CA VAL A 317 -16.80 -15.51 -2.06
C VAL A 317 -16.97 -14.00 -2.19
N ALA A 318 -15.91 -13.22 -2.04
CA ALA A 318 -15.95 -11.77 -2.17
C ALA A 318 -16.43 -11.33 -3.57
N LEU A 319 -16.07 -12.09 -4.61
CA LEU A 319 -16.53 -11.84 -5.97
C LEU A 319 -18.01 -12.17 -6.15
N ALA A 320 -18.50 -13.24 -5.52
CA ALA A 320 -19.91 -13.60 -5.55
C ALA A 320 -20.80 -12.60 -4.80
N ASP A 321 -20.31 -12.04 -3.69
CA ASP A 321 -21.01 -11.00 -2.92
C ASP A 321 -21.05 -9.64 -3.63
N ARG A 322 -20.18 -9.44 -4.62
CA ARG A 322 -20.03 -8.18 -5.32
C ARG A 322 -20.99 -8.06 -6.50
N GLU A 323 -22.03 -7.25 -6.36
CA GLU A 323 -23.05 -7.08 -7.40
C GLU A 323 -22.49 -6.46 -8.69
N SER A 324 -21.60 -5.48 -8.58
CA SER A 324 -20.99 -4.83 -9.74
C SER A 324 -19.59 -4.27 -9.45
N VAL A 325 -18.85 -3.98 -10.53
CA VAL A 325 -17.54 -3.32 -10.45
C VAL A 325 -17.67 -1.84 -10.04
N TRP A 326 -18.77 -1.20 -10.44
CA TRP A 326 -18.95 0.25 -10.37
C TRP A 326 -20.00 0.71 -9.37
N GLY A 327 -20.83 -0.18 -8.84
CA GLY A 327 -22.00 0.17 -8.03
C GLY A 327 -22.11 -0.48 -6.70
#